data_708bce881309c1294dc498bd0c1a4423
#
_entry.id   708bce881309c1294dc498bd0c1a4423
#
_cell.length_a   1.000
_cell.length_b   1.000
_cell.length_c   1.000
_cell.angle_alpha   90.00
_cell.angle_beta   90.00
_cell.angle_gamma   90.00
#
_symmetry.space_group_name_H-M   'P 1'
#
loop_
_entity.id
_entity.type
_entity.pdbx_description
1 polymer ?
#
loop_
_entity_poly.entity_id
_entity_poly.type
_entity_poly.pdbx_seq_one_letter_code
_entity_poly.pdbx_strand_id
1 'polypeptide(L)'
;GEDARVDISAVTETLEGAGLRKLRSIKKHMDGEGLSFSIIDGDRRDRMLPKLRGISNEWLKTVHGTEKGFSLGFFEEDYLKNFPVAVAVKEGEPLAFCNLWLGGGDEFSVDLMRYTASAPRDIMTWLFIEAMIWGHAHGYRYFRLGMAPLSNLDPRNSLWERMGNFIYQHGEHFYNFKGL
;
A
#
# COMPACT_ATOMS: atom_id res chain seq x y z
N GLY A 1 14.64 11.48 9.00
CA GLY A 1 13.63 11.13 8.00
C GLY A 1 12.27 11.14 8.65
N GLU A 2 11.33 11.82 8.03
CA GLU A 2 9.96 11.89 8.53
C GLU A 2 9.21 10.63 8.17
N ASP A 3 8.59 10.00 9.16
CA ASP A 3 7.82 8.77 9.00
C ASP A 3 6.33 9.14 8.87
N ALA A 4 5.75 8.89 7.71
CA ALA A 4 4.35 9.20 7.43
C ALA A 4 3.42 8.20 8.12
N ARG A 5 2.75 8.63 9.18
CA ARG A 5 1.83 7.84 10.00
C ARG A 5 0.39 8.34 9.83
N VAL A 6 -0.52 7.44 9.55
CA VAL A 6 -1.95 7.72 9.37
C VAL A 6 -2.75 7.10 10.50
N ASP A 7 -3.58 7.87 11.19
CA ASP A 7 -4.58 7.35 12.13
C ASP A 7 -5.75 6.76 11.34
N ILE A 8 -5.94 5.45 11.46
CA ILE A 8 -6.98 4.71 10.76
C ILE A 8 -8.20 4.40 11.63
N SER A 9 -8.28 4.97 12.83
CA SER A 9 -9.37 4.70 13.77
C SER A 9 -10.77 5.04 13.23
N ALA A 10 -10.85 5.93 12.23
CA ALA A 10 -12.09 6.28 11.54
C ALA A 10 -12.22 5.64 10.14
N VAL A 11 -11.28 4.79 9.73
CA VAL A 11 -11.27 4.16 8.41
C VAL A 11 -12.09 2.88 8.45
N THR A 12 -13.37 2.98 8.12
CA THR A 12 -14.29 1.85 7.98
C THR A 12 -14.55 1.51 6.53
N GLU A 13 -15.25 0.42 6.25
CA GLU A 13 -15.63 0.01 4.89
C GLU A 13 -16.39 1.11 4.12
N THR A 14 -17.18 1.92 4.83
CA THR A 14 -17.99 2.99 4.24
C THR A 14 -17.18 4.27 4.01
N LEU A 15 -16.01 4.41 4.62
CA LEU A 15 -15.16 5.61 4.55
C LEU A 15 -15.96 6.89 4.83
N GLU A 16 -16.76 6.90 5.90
CA GLU A 16 -17.58 8.05 6.27
C GLU A 16 -16.72 9.22 6.74
N GLY A 17 -17.22 10.43 6.50
CA GLY A 17 -16.55 11.67 6.86
C GLY A 17 -16.14 12.51 5.65
N ALA A 18 -16.12 13.83 5.84
CA ALA A 18 -15.83 14.79 4.77
C ALA A 18 -14.41 14.63 4.22
N GLY A 19 -13.45 14.35 5.09
CA GLY A 19 -12.05 14.16 4.70
C GLY A 19 -11.76 12.88 3.93
N LEU A 20 -12.63 11.88 4.02
CA LEU A 20 -12.48 10.60 3.33
C LEU A 20 -13.18 10.56 1.97
N ARG A 21 -13.82 11.66 1.56
CA ARG A 21 -14.61 11.73 0.32
C ARG A 21 -13.81 11.28 -0.93
N LYS A 22 -12.56 11.71 -1.04
CA LYS A 22 -11.71 11.36 -2.20
C LYS A 22 -11.36 9.87 -2.20
N LEU A 23 -10.99 9.32 -1.05
CA LEU A 23 -10.70 7.89 -0.92
C LEU A 23 -11.94 7.04 -1.19
N ARG A 24 -13.10 7.46 -0.70
CA ARG A 24 -14.38 6.81 -0.97
C ARG A 24 -14.72 6.80 -2.47
N SER A 25 -14.45 7.90 -3.18
CA SER A 25 -14.65 7.99 -4.63
C SER A 25 -13.72 7.02 -5.37
N ILE A 26 -12.45 6.96 -4.99
CA ILE A 26 -11.48 6.02 -5.58
C ILE A 26 -11.90 4.58 -5.31
N LYS A 27 -12.22 4.26 -4.06
CA LYS A 27 -12.68 2.91 -3.68
C LYS A 27 -13.89 2.50 -4.51
N LYS A 28 -14.92 3.34 -4.58
CA LYS A 28 -16.13 3.05 -5.35
C LYS A 28 -15.84 2.80 -6.83
N HIS A 29 -14.97 3.61 -7.43
CA HIS A 29 -14.56 3.43 -8.82
C HIS A 29 -13.82 2.11 -9.02
N MET A 30 -12.84 1.83 -8.17
CA MET A 30 -11.99 0.64 -8.29
C MET A 30 -12.74 -0.65 -7.94
N ASP A 31 -13.67 -0.62 -7.00
CA ASP A 31 -14.55 -1.76 -6.71
C ASP A 31 -15.38 -2.13 -7.96
N GLY A 32 -15.77 -1.14 -8.76
CA GLY A 32 -16.46 -1.33 -10.04
C GLY A 32 -15.61 -1.99 -11.14
N GLU A 33 -14.28 -2.01 -10.98
CA GLU A 33 -13.34 -2.64 -11.93
C GLU A 33 -13.25 -4.18 -11.78
N GLY A 34 -13.99 -4.76 -10.85
CA GLY A 34 -13.96 -6.21 -10.59
C GLY A 34 -12.72 -6.68 -9.84
N LEU A 35 -12.11 -5.80 -9.06
CA LEU A 35 -10.99 -6.12 -8.20
C LEU A 35 -11.45 -6.81 -6.92
N SER A 36 -10.65 -7.75 -6.42
CA SER A 36 -10.77 -8.32 -5.09
C SER A 36 -9.50 -8.11 -4.28
N PHE A 37 -9.69 -7.89 -2.98
CA PHE A 37 -8.60 -7.72 -2.02
C PHE A 37 -8.46 -8.98 -1.17
N SER A 38 -7.22 -9.40 -0.93
CA SER A 38 -6.90 -10.49 -0.01
C SER A 38 -5.60 -10.21 0.73
N ILE A 39 -5.55 -10.65 1.98
CA ILE A 39 -4.30 -10.83 2.70
C ILE A 39 -3.94 -12.32 2.60
N ILE A 40 -2.75 -12.60 2.09
CA ILE A 40 -2.23 -13.96 1.94
C ILE A 40 -0.99 -14.15 2.79
N ASP A 41 -0.86 -15.31 3.41
CA ASP A 41 0.27 -15.74 4.20
C ASP A 41 0.51 -17.25 4.06
N GLY A 42 1.55 -17.77 4.70
CA GLY A 42 1.87 -19.19 4.71
C GLY A 42 1.84 -19.80 3.29
N ASP A 43 1.24 -20.99 3.18
CA ASP A 43 1.19 -21.72 1.91
C ASP A 43 0.48 -20.96 0.77
N ARG A 44 -0.52 -20.13 1.08
CA ARG A 44 -1.22 -19.32 0.08
C ARG A 44 -0.27 -18.28 -0.53
N ARG A 45 0.49 -17.58 0.32
CA ARG A 45 1.53 -16.65 -0.12
C ARG A 45 2.60 -17.37 -0.92
N ASP A 46 3.12 -18.49 -0.41
CA ASP A 46 4.22 -19.22 -1.01
C ASP A 46 3.87 -19.72 -2.42
N ARG A 47 2.65 -20.19 -2.62
CA ARG A 47 2.14 -20.54 -3.98
C ARG A 47 2.00 -19.35 -4.91
N MET A 48 1.80 -18.14 -4.38
CA MET A 48 1.66 -16.91 -5.17
C MET A 48 3.02 -16.27 -5.53
N LEU A 49 4.09 -16.59 -4.81
CA LEU A 49 5.41 -15.96 -4.98
C LEU A 49 5.90 -15.90 -6.43
N PRO A 50 5.78 -16.96 -7.27
CA PRO A 50 6.19 -16.86 -8.67
C PRO A 50 5.44 -15.79 -9.46
N LYS A 51 4.15 -15.61 -9.22
CA LYS A 51 3.34 -14.55 -9.86
C LYS A 51 3.73 -13.17 -9.34
N LEU A 52 3.96 -13.03 -8.04
CA LEU A 52 4.43 -11.77 -7.43
C LEU A 52 5.81 -11.37 -7.94
N ARG A 53 6.72 -12.33 -8.16
CA ARG A 53 8.01 -12.08 -8.81
C ARG A 53 7.83 -11.55 -10.23
N GLY A 54 6.90 -12.12 -11.00
CA GLY A 54 6.56 -11.62 -12.33
C GLY A 54 6.13 -10.17 -12.32
N ILE A 55 5.25 -9.78 -11.38
CA ILE A 55 4.82 -8.39 -11.18
C ILE A 55 6.01 -7.48 -10.85
N SER A 56 6.87 -7.91 -9.92
CA SER A 56 8.04 -7.14 -9.51
C SER A 56 9.00 -6.91 -10.67
N ASN A 57 9.27 -7.94 -11.46
CA ASN A 57 10.15 -7.85 -12.63
C ASN A 57 9.58 -6.92 -13.71
N GLU A 58 8.27 -6.96 -13.94
CA GLU A 58 7.59 -6.06 -14.88
C GLU A 58 7.66 -4.61 -14.39
N TRP A 59 7.39 -4.38 -13.11
CA TRP A 59 7.47 -3.05 -12.50
C TRP A 59 8.87 -2.44 -12.63
N LEU A 60 9.92 -3.23 -12.35
CA LEU A 60 11.32 -2.79 -12.49
C LEU A 60 11.66 -2.34 -13.90
N LYS A 61 11.15 -3.03 -14.92
CA LYS A 61 11.33 -2.62 -16.33
C LYS A 61 10.68 -1.28 -16.61
N THR A 62 9.49 -1.04 -16.04
CA THR A 62 8.73 0.20 -16.22
C THR A 62 9.44 1.41 -15.61
N VAL A 63 10.05 1.25 -14.45
CA VAL A 63 10.74 2.34 -13.76
C VAL A 63 12.21 2.48 -14.14
N HIS A 64 12.67 1.71 -15.14
CA HIS A 64 14.08 1.68 -15.58
C HIS A 64 15.08 1.50 -14.43
N GLY A 65 14.65 0.74 -13.42
CA GLY A 65 15.38 0.52 -12.19
C GLY A 65 16.01 -0.87 -12.10
N THR A 66 17.02 -0.97 -11.26
CA THR A 66 17.54 -2.24 -10.74
C THR A 66 17.34 -2.26 -9.24
N GLU A 67 16.97 -3.40 -8.69
CA GLU A 67 16.89 -3.54 -7.25
C GLU A 67 18.27 -3.34 -6.61
N LYS A 68 18.31 -2.43 -5.65
CA LYS A 68 19.52 -2.18 -4.86
C LYS A 68 19.41 -3.00 -3.58
N GLY A 69 20.17 -4.07 -3.46
CA GLY A 69 20.12 -4.99 -2.33
C GLY A 69 20.48 -4.41 -0.96
N PHE A 70 20.80 -3.13 -0.89
CA PHE A 70 21.06 -2.44 0.38
C PHE A 70 19.90 -1.57 0.88
N SER A 71 18.81 -1.44 0.11
CA SER A 71 17.61 -0.70 0.53
C SER A 71 16.50 -1.69 0.91
N LEU A 72 15.69 -1.32 1.90
CA LEU A 72 14.44 -2.01 2.17
C LEU A 72 13.57 -2.02 0.92
N GLY A 73 12.74 -3.06 0.75
CA GLY A 73 11.79 -3.12 -0.35
C GLY A 73 12.34 -3.74 -1.64
N PHE A 74 13.27 -4.68 -1.57
CA PHE A 74 13.65 -5.52 -2.71
C PHE A 74 12.87 -6.85 -2.70
N PHE A 75 12.65 -7.43 -3.89
CA PHE A 75 11.94 -8.69 -4.02
C PHE A 75 12.87 -9.87 -3.75
N GLU A 76 12.74 -10.43 -2.57
CA GLU A 76 13.43 -11.65 -2.15
C GLU A 76 12.40 -12.61 -1.55
N GLU A 77 12.30 -13.84 -2.07
CA GLU A 77 11.26 -14.79 -1.63
C GLU A 77 11.41 -15.15 -0.16
N ASP A 78 12.63 -15.42 0.31
CA ASP A 78 12.88 -15.75 1.70
C ASP A 78 12.56 -14.59 2.64
N TYR A 79 12.75 -13.35 2.18
CA TYR A 79 12.33 -12.17 2.90
C TYR A 79 10.80 -12.08 2.98
N LEU A 80 10.12 -12.20 1.84
CA LEU A 80 8.65 -12.11 1.77
C LEU A 80 7.93 -13.21 2.55
N LYS A 81 8.55 -14.39 2.72
CA LYS A 81 8.01 -15.49 3.55
C LYS A 81 7.85 -15.13 5.03
N ASN A 82 8.43 -14.04 5.48
CA ASN A 82 8.29 -13.58 6.85
C ASN A 82 7.06 -12.67 7.07
N PHE A 83 6.35 -12.29 6.00
CA PHE A 83 5.29 -11.29 6.07
C PHE A 83 4.01 -11.76 5.39
N PRO A 84 2.83 -11.34 5.89
CA PRO A 84 1.62 -11.37 5.10
C PRO A 84 1.75 -10.41 3.92
N VAL A 85 1.06 -10.72 2.83
CA VAL A 85 1.05 -9.91 1.61
C VAL A 85 -0.37 -9.54 1.27
N ALA A 86 -0.61 -8.25 1.11
CA ALA A 86 -1.86 -7.72 0.56
C ALA A 86 -1.79 -7.79 -0.97
N VAL A 87 -2.80 -8.36 -1.61
CA VAL A 87 -2.88 -8.51 -3.05
C VAL A 87 -4.18 -7.96 -3.61
N ALA A 88 -4.09 -7.29 -4.75
CA ALA A 88 -5.21 -6.91 -5.61
C ALA A 88 -5.30 -7.91 -6.74
N VAL A 89 -6.44 -8.57 -6.88
CA VAL A 89 -6.67 -9.64 -7.85
C VAL A 89 -7.83 -9.27 -8.76
N LYS A 90 -7.68 -9.50 -10.06
CA LYS A 90 -8.74 -9.39 -11.05
C LYS A 90 -8.78 -10.67 -11.89
N GLU A 91 -9.98 -11.28 -12.01
CA GLU A 91 -10.15 -12.50 -12.76
C GLU A 91 -9.16 -13.64 -12.39
N GLY A 92 -8.86 -13.76 -11.09
CA GLY A 92 -7.94 -14.75 -10.56
C GLY A 92 -6.44 -14.42 -10.70
N GLU A 93 -6.09 -13.30 -11.34
CA GLU A 93 -4.70 -12.89 -11.52
C GLU A 93 -4.33 -11.70 -10.64
N PRO A 94 -3.20 -11.75 -9.91
CA PRO A 94 -2.73 -10.63 -9.13
C PRO A 94 -2.22 -9.51 -10.03
N LEU A 95 -2.66 -8.27 -9.75
CA LEU A 95 -2.23 -7.07 -10.48
C LEU A 95 -1.32 -6.16 -9.65
N ALA A 96 -1.43 -6.22 -8.32
CA ALA A 96 -0.63 -5.43 -7.41
C ALA A 96 -0.50 -6.14 -6.07
N PHE A 97 0.58 -5.83 -5.36
CA PHE A 97 0.79 -6.33 -4.00
C PHE A 97 1.64 -5.39 -3.15
N CYS A 98 1.53 -5.53 -1.85
CA CYS A 98 2.48 -5.02 -0.88
C CYS A 98 2.62 -6.00 0.29
N ASN A 99 3.83 -6.11 0.87
CA ASN A 99 4.01 -6.86 2.11
C ASN A 99 3.63 -6.00 3.30
N LEU A 100 3.13 -6.63 4.35
CA LEU A 100 2.71 -5.99 5.58
C LEU A 100 3.65 -6.29 6.72
N TRP A 101 4.20 -5.26 7.33
CA TRP A 101 4.94 -5.36 8.58
C TRP A 101 3.97 -5.17 9.73
N LEU A 102 3.60 -6.28 10.36
CA LEU A 102 2.71 -6.27 11.51
C LEU A 102 3.55 -6.13 12.77
N GLY A 103 3.53 -4.95 13.37
CA GLY A 103 4.21 -4.70 14.63
C GLY A 103 3.51 -5.38 15.82
N GLY A 104 4.21 -5.49 16.95
CA GLY A 104 3.64 -6.00 18.21
C GLY A 104 2.74 -4.99 18.95
N GLY A 105 2.41 -3.86 18.34
CA GLY A 105 1.59 -2.77 18.88
C GLY A 105 0.31 -2.55 18.08
N ASP A 106 -0.13 -1.31 18.07
CA ASP A 106 -1.34 -0.85 17.41
C ASP A 106 -1.07 -0.26 16.02
N GLU A 107 0.07 -0.57 15.43
CA GLU A 107 0.48 -0.05 14.13
C GLU A 107 0.99 -1.15 13.19
N PHE A 108 0.83 -0.93 11.88
CA PHE A 108 1.43 -1.72 10.84
C PHE A 108 1.95 -0.84 9.71
N SER A 109 2.86 -1.37 8.91
CA SER A 109 3.46 -0.66 7.79
C SER A 109 3.57 -1.52 6.55
N VAL A 110 3.89 -0.90 5.44
CA VAL A 110 4.24 -1.55 4.17
C VAL A 110 5.67 -1.20 3.80
N ASP A 111 6.29 -2.05 3.02
CA ASP A 111 7.67 -1.89 2.58
C ASP A 111 7.78 -2.08 1.06
N LEU A 112 7.64 -3.30 0.58
CA LEU A 112 7.68 -3.60 -0.84
C LEU A 112 6.29 -3.45 -1.46
N MET A 113 6.17 -2.62 -2.49
CA MET A 113 4.94 -2.43 -3.24
C MET A 113 5.22 -2.44 -4.73
N ARG A 114 4.45 -3.24 -5.47
CA ARG A 114 4.61 -3.45 -6.91
C ARG A 114 3.25 -3.62 -7.58
N TYR A 115 3.18 -3.25 -8.84
CA TYR A 115 1.99 -3.40 -9.68
C TYR A 115 2.37 -3.63 -11.14
N THR A 116 1.49 -4.25 -11.91
CA THR A 116 1.67 -4.50 -13.34
C THR A 116 1.46 -3.23 -14.15
N ALA A 117 2.02 -3.17 -15.36
CA ALA A 117 1.80 -2.06 -16.28
C ALA A 117 0.34 -1.94 -16.73
N SER A 118 -0.39 -3.07 -16.75
CA SER A 118 -1.82 -3.13 -17.10
C SER A 118 -2.77 -2.79 -15.94
N ALA A 119 -2.24 -2.63 -14.72
CA ALA A 119 -3.07 -2.29 -13.57
C ALA A 119 -3.72 -0.91 -13.72
N PRO A 120 -4.96 -0.73 -13.23
CA PRO A 120 -5.60 0.58 -13.19
C PRO A 120 -4.75 1.61 -12.46
N ARG A 121 -4.82 2.87 -12.89
CA ARG A 121 -4.00 3.96 -12.35
C ARG A 121 -4.03 4.09 -10.83
N ASP A 122 -5.19 3.84 -10.22
CA ASP A 122 -5.39 4.01 -8.79
C ASP A 122 -5.24 2.71 -7.99
N ILE A 123 -4.65 1.66 -8.58
CA ILE A 123 -4.56 0.33 -7.97
C ILE A 123 -3.83 0.36 -6.62
N MET A 124 -2.72 1.09 -6.49
CA MET A 124 -1.97 1.14 -5.23
C MET A 124 -2.69 1.97 -4.18
N THR A 125 -3.36 3.07 -4.57
CA THR A 125 -4.20 3.85 -3.65
C THR A 125 -5.34 2.97 -3.12
N TRP A 126 -6.01 2.23 -3.99
CA TRP A 126 -7.06 1.30 -3.60
C TRP A 126 -6.53 0.20 -2.70
N LEU A 127 -5.39 -0.40 -3.01
CA LEU A 127 -4.77 -1.44 -2.19
C LEU A 127 -4.46 -0.93 -0.77
N PHE A 128 -3.99 0.30 -0.62
CA PHE A 128 -3.75 0.92 0.68
C PHE A 128 -5.05 1.23 1.43
N ILE A 129 -6.09 1.69 0.72
CA ILE A 129 -7.41 1.89 1.33
C ILE A 129 -7.93 0.57 1.91
N GLU A 130 -7.87 -0.51 1.14
CA GLU A 130 -8.29 -1.84 1.58
C GLU A 130 -7.42 -2.35 2.74
N ALA A 131 -6.11 -2.12 2.71
CA ALA A 131 -5.21 -2.49 3.81
C ALA A 131 -5.52 -1.69 5.09
N MET A 132 -5.84 -0.41 4.98
CA MET A 132 -6.24 0.42 6.13
C MET A 132 -7.58 -0.05 6.72
N ILE A 133 -8.58 -0.38 5.89
CA ILE A 133 -9.86 -0.95 6.32
C ILE A 133 -9.62 -2.28 7.03
N TRP A 134 -8.82 -3.16 6.45
CA TRP A 134 -8.43 -4.42 7.06
C TRP A 134 -7.72 -4.22 8.40
N GLY A 135 -6.77 -3.32 8.46
CA GLY A 135 -6.00 -3.00 9.67
C GLY A 135 -6.90 -2.49 10.79
N HIS A 136 -7.81 -1.56 10.49
CA HIS A 136 -8.79 -1.08 11.46
C HIS A 136 -9.67 -2.22 12.00
N ALA A 137 -10.18 -3.08 11.13
CA ALA A 137 -10.99 -4.24 11.52
C ALA A 137 -10.22 -5.26 12.38
N HIS A 138 -8.89 -5.29 12.30
CA HIS A 138 -8.00 -6.16 13.08
C HIS A 138 -7.39 -5.47 14.31
N GLY A 139 -7.87 -4.28 14.69
CA GLY A 139 -7.48 -3.59 15.91
C GLY A 139 -6.25 -2.71 15.79
N TYR A 140 -5.74 -2.50 14.58
CA TYR A 140 -4.69 -1.51 14.35
C TYR A 140 -5.27 -0.10 14.34
N ARG A 141 -4.55 0.81 14.95
CA ARG A 141 -4.91 2.22 15.02
C ARG A 141 -4.13 3.07 14.00
N TYR A 142 -2.94 2.64 13.65
CA TYR A 142 -2.06 3.41 12.80
C TYR A 142 -1.53 2.60 11.62
N PHE A 143 -1.51 3.27 10.47
CA PHE A 143 -0.85 2.78 9.26
C PHE A 143 0.36 3.66 8.96
N ARG A 144 1.54 3.03 8.82
CA ARG A 144 2.77 3.70 8.43
C ARG A 144 3.11 3.37 6.98
N LEU A 145 3.39 4.42 6.22
CA LEU A 145 3.86 4.29 4.84
C LEU A 145 5.38 4.06 4.75
N GLY A 146 6.04 3.93 5.89
CA GLY A 146 7.48 3.82 6.00
C GLY A 146 8.20 5.13 5.68
N MET A 147 9.52 5.08 5.62
CA MET A 147 10.30 6.14 4.97
C MET A 147 10.11 5.99 3.47
N ALA A 148 8.96 6.45 2.98
CA ALA A 148 8.76 6.54 1.55
C ALA A 148 9.92 7.33 0.96
N PRO A 149 10.73 6.73 0.09
CA PRO A 149 11.74 7.51 -0.60
C PRO A 149 11.01 8.49 -1.49
N LEU A 150 10.81 9.71 -1.01
CA LEU A 150 10.25 10.82 -1.78
C LEU A 150 11.11 11.13 -3.03
N SER A 151 12.27 10.50 -3.14
CA SER A 151 13.30 10.81 -4.13
C SER A 151 13.18 10.07 -5.48
N ASN A 152 12.29 9.08 -5.64
CA ASN A 152 12.15 8.32 -6.89
C ASN A 152 10.70 8.12 -7.32
N LEU A 153 9.84 9.08 -7.01
CA LEU A 153 8.46 9.05 -7.44
C LEU A 153 8.41 9.44 -8.92
N ASP A 154 7.90 8.53 -9.76
CA ASP A 154 7.46 8.88 -11.10
C ASP A 154 6.51 10.08 -10.96
N PRO A 155 6.81 11.25 -11.59
CA PRO A 155 5.94 12.43 -11.51
C PRO A 155 4.51 12.16 -12.01
N ARG A 156 4.28 11.02 -12.68
CA ARG A 156 2.97 10.52 -13.07
C ARG A 156 2.23 9.79 -11.94
N ASN A 157 2.92 9.48 -10.84
CA ASN A 157 2.34 8.76 -9.71
C ASN A 157 1.70 9.74 -8.72
N SER A 158 0.46 10.14 -9.01
CA SER A 158 -0.36 10.98 -8.13
C SER A 158 -0.75 10.31 -6.79
N LEU A 159 -0.26 9.09 -6.53
CA LEU A 159 -0.51 8.34 -5.30
C LEU A 159 -0.11 9.15 -4.07
N TRP A 160 1.11 9.68 -4.09
CA TRP A 160 1.67 10.43 -2.96
C TRP A 160 1.04 11.82 -2.78
N GLU A 161 0.69 12.50 -3.87
CA GLU A 161 -0.10 13.73 -3.77
C GLU A 161 -1.48 13.45 -3.17
N ARG A 162 -2.11 12.33 -3.54
CA ARG A 162 -3.42 11.94 -3.04
C ARG A 162 -3.36 11.47 -1.58
N MET A 163 -2.36 10.64 -1.25
CA MET A 163 -2.10 10.21 0.12
C MET A 163 -1.53 11.34 0.96
N GLY A 164 -0.63 12.16 0.43
CA GLY A 164 -0.08 13.34 1.10
C GLY A 164 -1.16 14.37 1.44
N ASN A 165 -2.10 14.63 0.53
CA ASN A 165 -3.25 15.49 0.82
C ASN A 165 -4.18 14.87 1.88
N PHE A 166 -4.33 13.56 1.89
CA PHE A 166 -5.07 12.87 2.95
C PHE A 166 -4.38 12.99 4.30
N ILE A 167 -3.08 12.74 4.35
CA ILE A 167 -2.24 12.90 5.53
C ILE A 167 -2.25 14.37 6.00
N TYR A 168 -2.14 15.32 5.06
CA TYR A 168 -2.13 16.75 5.36
C TYR A 168 -3.48 17.27 5.88
N GLN A 169 -4.60 16.84 5.31
CA GLN A 169 -5.93 17.26 5.73
C GLN A 169 -6.40 16.64 7.05
N HIS A 170 -5.89 15.45 7.40
CA HIS A 170 -6.23 14.73 8.63
C HIS A 170 -5.07 14.72 9.63
N GLY A 171 -3.92 15.22 9.22
CA GLY A 171 -2.67 15.22 9.97
C GLY A 171 -2.47 16.46 10.85
N GLU A 172 -3.46 17.34 11.01
CA GLU A 172 -3.33 18.46 11.96
C GLU A 172 -3.08 18.00 13.40
N HIS A 173 -3.38 16.75 13.71
CA HIS A 173 -2.99 16.10 14.96
C HIS A 173 -1.68 15.31 14.86
N PHE A 174 -1.04 15.20 13.69
CA PHE A 174 0.01 14.20 13.45
C PHE A 174 1.42 14.74 13.25
N TYR A 175 1.59 16.01 12.85
CA TYR A 175 2.92 16.57 12.71
C TYR A 175 2.99 18.06 12.93
N ASN A 176 3.82 18.43 13.88
CA ASN A 176 4.27 19.79 14.08
C ASN A 176 5.35 20.11 13.03
N PHE A 177 4.94 20.42 11.80
CA PHE A 177 5.82 20.90 10.71
C PHE A 177 6.38 22.32 10.97
N LYS A 178 6.24 22.85 12.18
CA LYS A 178 6.76 24.14 12.59
C LYS A 178 8.07 23.99 13.34
N GLY A 179 9.09 23.45 12.68
CA GLY A 179 10.38 23.32 13.34
C GLY A 179 11.53 22.98 12.39
N LEU A 180 11.64 23.71 11.30
CA LEU A 180 12.89 23.92 10.57
C LEU A 180 12.85 25.29 9.92
#